data_620e2ed844f11ba494da33fbafb4a56c
#
_entry.id   620e2ed844f11ba494da33fbafb4a56c
#
_cell.length_a   1.000
_cell.length_b   1.000
_cell.length_c   1.000
_cell.angle_alpha   90.00
_cell.angle_beta   90.00
_cell.angle_gamma   90.00
#
_symmetry.space_group_name_H-M   'P 1'
#
loop_
_entity.id
_entity.type
_entity.pdbx_description
1 polymer ?
#
loop_
_entity_poly.entity_id
_entity_poly.type
_entity_poly.pdbx_seq_one_letter_code
_entity_poly.pdbx_strand_id
1 'polypeptide(L)'
;MLLYDYWFTQFDFPDNDGNPYQTSGGKMVWNDTLKRNIPENWKVQSVISNCLSSIIKPGVEIFNTKTYLATADVKGTSISTGTIVDYDGRESRANMQPSINSVWFAKMKNSIKHLYLNKEMQPIISSCILSTGFCGLQCNEISFEYIASYVSNAYFEIHKDMLAHGATQEAVNNDDLAGVHIIIPEDTVLRAYHEATQAIYAQISKNICENQELVKLCDWLLPMLMNGQATISD
;
A
#
# COMPACT_ATOMS: atom_id res chain seq x y z
N MET A 1 0.54 10.07 -8.28
CA MET A 1 -0.31 9.51 -9.35
C MET A 1 0.17 9.97 -10.73
N LEU A 2 0.25 11.29 -11.03
CA LEU A 2 0.65 11.78 -12.36
C LEU A 2 1.97 11.19 -12.89
N LEU A 3 3.01 11.08 -12.05
CA LEU A 3 4.30 10.54 -12.47
C LEU A 3 4.20 9.03 -12.82
N TYR A 4 3.44 8.26 -12.02
CA TYR A 4 3.16 6.84 -12.32
C TYR A 4 2.45 6.69 -13.67
N ASP A 5 1.41 7.49 -13.90
CA ASP A 5 0.64 7.42 -15.14
C ASP A 5 1.51 7.79 -16.35
N TYR A 6 2.36 8.80 -16.21
CA TYR A 6 3.29 9.22 -17.26
C TYR A 6 4.32 8.13 -17.59
N TRP A 7 4.91 7.47 -16.57
CA TRP A 7 5.95 6.47 -16.78
C TRP A 7 5.41 5.07 -17.14
N PHE A 8 4.31 4.62 -16.53
CA PHE A 8 3.87 3.23 -16.62
C PHE A 8 2.52 3.03 -17.30
N THR A 9 1.78 4.11 -17.52
CA THR A 9 0.55 4.08 -18.32
C THR A 9 0.78 4.63 -19.72
N GLN A 10 1.48 5.76 -19.84
CA GLN A 10 1.85 6.38 -21.13
C GLN A 10 3.20 5.86 -21.66
N PHE A 11 4.01 5.23 -20.81
CA PHE A 11 5.36 4.73 -21.10
C PHE A 11 6.37 5.81 -21.53
N ASP A 12 6.17 7.03 -21.08
CA ASP A 12 7.07 8.16 -21.29
C ASP A 12 8.06 8.35 -20.13
N PHE A 13 8.57 7.22 -19.58
CA PHE A 13 9.71 7.26 -18.66
C PHE A 13 10.97 7.75 -19.40
N PRO A 14 11.95 8.35 -18.71
CA PRO A 14 13.17 8.82 -19.35
C PRO A 14 13.98 7.64 -19.91
N ASP A 15 14.31 7.73 -21.20
CA ASP A 15 15.26 6.82 -21.84
C ASP A 15 16.71 7.15 -21.44
N ASN A 16 17.68 6.50 -22.06
CA ASN A 16 19.11 6.70 -21.75
C ASN A 16 19.60 8.13 -22.01
N ASP A 17 18.93 8.87 -22.88
CA ASP A 17 19.23 10.24 -23.24
C ASP A 17 18.37 11.27 -22.47
N GLY A 18 17.46 10.77 -21.60
CA GLY A 18 16.52 11.57 -20.81
C GLY A 18 15.27 12.00 -21.56
N ASN A 19 15.01 11.46 -22.77
CA ASN A 19 13.81 11.76 -23.53
C ASN A 19 12.63 10.85 -23.11
N PRO A 20 11.37 11.28 -23.32
CA PRO A 20 10.20 10.43 -23.08
C PRO A 20 10.23 9.21 -24.00
N TYR A 21 10.24 7.98 -23.45
CA TYR A 21 10.50 6.75 -24.20
C TYR A 21 9.53 6.53 -25.36
N GLN A 22 8.22 6.47 -25.09
CA GLN A 22 7.23 6.18 -26.15
C GLN A 22 7.13 7.32 -27.17
N THR A 23 7.05 8.56 -26.71
CA THR A 23 6.94 9.75 -27.56
C THR A 23 8.16 9.92 -28.47
N SER A 24 9.35 9.52 -28.03
CA SER A 24 10.60 9.60 -28.81
C SER A 24 10.80 8.37 -29.74
N GLY A 25 9.81 7.49 -29.84
CA GLY A 25 9.85 6.34 -30.77
C GLY A 25 10.43 5.07 -30.16
N GLY A 26 10.40 4.94 -28.83
CA GLY A 26 10.76 3.72 -28.11
C GLY A 26 10.00 2.50 -28.61
N LYS A 27 10.68 1.36 -28.71
CA LYS A 27 10.10 0.15 -29.30
C LYS A 27 9.07 -0.49 -28.39
N MET A 28 7.86 -0.67 -28.94
CA MET A 28 6.70 -1.23 -28.26
C MET A 28 6.33 -2.58 -28.85
N VAL A 29 5.88 -3.51 -27.99
CA VAL A 29 5.43 -4.85 -28.40
C VAL A 29 4.03 -5.12 -27.83
N TRP A 30 3.22 -5.84 -28.60
CA TRP A 30 1.90 -6.24 -28.15
C TRP A 30 1.97 -7.27 -27.02
N ASN A 31 1.21 -7.05 -25.97
CA ASN A 31 1.06 -7.99 -24.87
C ASN A 31 -0.36 -8.55 -24.82
N ASP A 32 -0.49 -9.86 -24.97
CA ASP A 32 -1.78 -10.54 -25.02
C ASP A 32 -2.53 -10.55 -23.69
N THR A 33 -1.82 -10.51 -22.57
CA THR A 33 -2.43 -10.50 -21.24
C THR A 33 -3.10 -9.16 -20.94
N LEU A 34 -2.40 -8.07 -21.22
CA LEU A 34 -2.91 -6.71 -20.97
C LEU A 34 -3.71 -6.12 -22.16
N LYS A 35 -3.74 -6.81 -23.32
CA LYS A 35 -4.37 -6.36 -24.55
C LYS A 35 -3.95 -4.94 -24.95
N ARG A 36 -2.68 -4.63 -24.82
CA ARG A 36 -2.06 -3.35 -25.16
C ARG A 36 -0.58 -3.50 -25.50
N ASN A 37 -0.02 -2.48 -26.14
CA ASN A 37 1.41 -2.40 -26.33
C ASN A 37 2.12 -2.02 -25.01
N ILE A 38 3.27 -2.63 -24.78
CA ILE A 38 4.19 -2.32 -23.66
C ILE A 38 5.61 -2.19 -24.21
N PRO A 39 6.56 -1.55 -23.51
CA PRO A 39 7.97 -1.50 -23.92
C PRO A 39 8.54 -2.90 -24.14
N GLU A 40 9.39 -3.06 -25.16
CA GLU A 40 9.83 -4.37 -25.70
C GLU A 40 10.41 -5.30 -24.64
N ASN A 41 11.22 -4.78 -23.70
CA ASN A 41 11.91 -5.60 -22.71
C ASN A 41 11.12 -5.80 -21.41
N TRP A 42 9.93 -5.20 -21.31
CA TRP A 42 9.14 -5.30 -20.11
C TRP A 42 8.32 -6.60 -20.10
N LYS A 43 8.03 -7.11 -18.91
CA LYS A 43 7.29 -8.34 -18.70
C LYS A 43 5.97 -8.05 -17.99
N VAL A 44 5.07 -9.02 -18.04
CA VAL A 44 3.81 -8.97 -17.29
C VAL A 44 3.77 -10.19 -16.39
N GLN A 45 3.49 -9.97 -15.11
CA GLN A 45 3.40 -11.02 -14.10
C GLN A 45 2.18 -10.82 -13.22
N SER A 46 1.80 -11.83 -12.46
CA SER A 46 0.75 -11.69 -11.46
C SER A 46 1.19 -10.79 -10.29
N VAL A 47 0.27 -9.99 -9.76
CA VAL A 47 0.54 -9.11 -8.60
C VAL A 47 1.00 -9.87 -7.35
N ILE A 48 0.56 -11.12 -7.18
CA ILE A 48 0.90 -11.94 -6.00
C ILE A 48 2.12 -12.84 -6.21
N SER A 49 2.61 -12.96 -7.43
CA SER A 49 3.75 -13.83 -7.79
C SER A 49 4.60 -13.16 -8.86
N ASN A 50 5.52 -12.30 -8.44
CA ASN A 50 6.41 -11.55 -9.33
C ASN A 50 7.77 -11.33 -8.67
N CYS A 51 8.72 -10.77 -9.42
CA CYS A 51 10.09 -10.52 -8.90
C CYS A 51 10.21 -9.24 -8.07
N LEU A 52 9.19 -8.37 -8.03
CA LEU A 52 9.21 -7.09 -7.33
C LEU A 52 8.60 -7.18 -5.93
N SER A 53 7.63 -8.08 -5.75
CA SER A 53 6.93 -8.26 -4.48
C SER A 53 6.46 -9.69 -4.27
N SER A 54 6.22 -10.04 -3.02
CA SER A 54 5.63 -11.31 -2.62
C SER A 54 4.48 -11.09 -1.64
N ILE A 55 3.50 -11.98 -1.65
CA ILE A 55 2.36 -11.90 -0.73
C ILE A 55 2.79 -12.19 0.70
N ILE A 56 2.35 -11.38 1.65
CA ILE A 56 2.57 -11.60 3.07
C ILE A 56 1.52 -12.60 3.57
N LYS A 57 2.00 -13.71 4.13
CA LYS A 57 1.13 -14.75 4.70
C LYS A 57 0.63 -14.37 6.09
N PRO A 58 -0.56 -14.83 6.50
CA PRO A 58 -1.02 -14.69 7.87
C PRO A 58 -0.03 -15.31 8.88
N GLY A 59 0.15 -14.62 9.98
CA GLY A 59 1.04 -15.00 11.08
C GLY A 59 1.55 -13.77 11.80
N VAL A 60 1.65 -13.86 13.12
CA VAL A 60 2.24 -12.82 13.98
C VAL A 60 3.13 -13.49 15.02
N GLU A 61 4.25 -12.86 15.35
CA GLU A 61 5.10 -13.29 16.44
C GLU A 61 4.41 -13.05 17.80
N ILE A 62 4.86 -13.75 18.86
CA ILE A 62 4.36 -13.55 20.22
C ILE A 62 4.71 -12.13 20.67
N PHE A 63 3.75 -11.44 21.27
CA PHE A 63 3.90 -10.08 21.80
C PHE A 63 3.10 -9.93 23.10
N ASN A 64 3.45 -8.94 23.91
CA ASN A 64 2.69 -8.64 25.14
C ASN A 64 1.42 -7.85 24.76
N THR A 65 1.58 -6.69 24.15
CA THR A 65 0.46 -5.84 23.69
C THR A 65 0.80 -5.18 22.38
N LYS A 66 -0.18 -5.14 21.47
CA LYS A 66 -0.13 -4.39 20.21
C LYS A 66 -1.48 -3.76 19.90
N THR A 67 -1.47 -2.76 19.05
CA THR A 67 -2.71 -2.18 18.51
C THR A 67 -3.18 -3.01 17.32
N TYR A 68 -4.35 -3.59 17.41
CA TYR A 68 -5.03 -4.23 16.30
C TYR A 68 -5.73 -3.19 15.43
N LEU A 69 -5.42 -3.19 14.16
CA LEU A 69 -6.07 -2.36 13.15
C LEU A 69 -6.96 -3.25 12.27
N ALA A 70 -8.26 -3.16 12.52
CA ALA A 70 -9.28 -3.75 11.65
C ALA A 70 -9.38 -2.95 10.34
N THR A 71 -10.05 -3.50 9.33
CA THR A 71 -10.28 -2.74 8.09
C THR A 71 -11.13 -1.49 8.32
N ALA A 72 -11.97 -1.45 9.36
CA ALA A 72 -12.74 -0.28 9.75
C ALA A 72 -11.86 0.88 10.26
N ASP A 73 -10.71 0.56 10.86
CA ASP A 73 -9.79 1.54 11.45
C ASP A 73 -8.92 2.26 10.40
N VAL A 74 -9.05 1.89 9.14
CA VAL A 74 -8.35 2.56 8.03
C VAL A 74 -9.37 3.19 7.10
N LYS A 75 -9.17 4.48 6.75
CA LYS A 75 -9.98 5.24 5.80
C LYS A 75 -9.06 5.92 4.78
N GLY A 76 -9.10 5.46 3.53
CA GLY A 76 -8.07 5.82 2.55
C GLY A 76 -6.68 5.36 3.03
N THR A 77 -5.81 6.29 3.34
CA THR A 77 -4.49 6.05 3.96
C THR A 77 -4.42 6.46 5.44
N SER A 78 -5.49 7.03 5.99
CA SER A 78 -5.55 7.47 7.38
C SER A 78 -5.86 6.29 8.30
N ILE A 79 -5.22 6.27 9.47
CA ILE A 79 -5.33 5.22 10.47
C ILE A 79 -5.96 5.83 11.73
N SER A 80 -6.99 5.18 12.29
CA SER A 80 -7.57 5.53 13.59
C SER A 80 -6.80 4.90 14.76
N THR A 81 -7.32 5.05 15.98
CA THR A 81 -6.66 4.56 17.19
C THR A 81 -6.56 3.03 17.30
N GLY A 82 -7.43 2.27 16.62
CA GLY A 82 -7.46 0.80 16.72
C GLY A 82 -7.84 0.28 18.10
N THR A 83 -7.62 -1.01 18.34
CA THR A 83 -7.93 -1.69 19.62
C THR A 83 -6.67 -2.31 20.20
N ILE A 84 -6.39 -2.08 21.48
CA ILE A 84 -5.26 -2.73 22.16
C ILE A 84 -5.62 -4.19 22.43
N VAL A 85 -4.74 -5.10 22.05
CA VAL A 85 -4.90 -6.54 22.23
C VAL A 85 -3.59 -7.17 22.73
N ASP A 86 -3.69 -8.26 23.48
CA ASP A 86 -2.57 -9.16 23.76
C ASP A 86 -2.57 -10.34 22.76
N TYR A 87 -1.50 -11.14 22.81
CA TYR A 87 -1.34 -12.26 21.87
C TYR A 87 -2.43 -13.32 22.02
N ASP A 88 -2.82 -13.67 23.24
CA ASP A 88 -3.75 -14.77 23.52
C ASP A 88 -5.22 -14.33 23.37
N GLY A 89 -5.53 -13.10 23.73
CA GLY A 89 -6.90 -12.54 23.67
C GLY A 89 -7.27 -11.92 22.32
N ARG A 90 -6.36 -11.89 21.34
CA ARG A 90 -6.66 -11.28 20.05
C ARG A 90 -7.70 -12.07 19.24
N GLU A 91 -8.49 -11.36 18.46
CA GLU A 91 -9.36 -11.99 17.48
C GLU A 91 -8.55 -12.82 16.46
N SER A 92 -9.10 -13.91 15.96
CA SER A 92 -8.47 -14.75 14.92
C SER A 92 -8.12 -13.98 13.64
N ARG A 93 -8.83 -12.89 13.37
CA ARG A 93 -8.56 -11.98 12.25
C ARG A 93 -7.36 -11.03 12.50
N ALA A 94 -6.97 -10.82 13.73
CA ALA A 94 -5.80 -10.03 14.11
C ALA A 94 -4.52 -10.83 13.91
N ASN A 95 -4.18 -11.14 12.65
CA ASN A 95 -3.15 -12.13 12.32
C ASN A 95 -2.28 -11.76 11.11
N MET A 96 -2.13 -10.46 10.82
CA MET A 96 -1.23 -9.99 9.78
C MET A 96 -0.15 -9.10 10.39
N GLN A 97 1.12 -9.48 10.23
CA GLN A 97 2.27 -8.74 10.74
C GLN A 97 2.74 -7.73 9.68
N PRO A 98 2.67 -6.42 9.96
CA PRO A 98 3.26 -5.41 9.08
C PRO A 98 4.79 -5.48 9.11
N SER A 99 5.40 -5.12 7.98
CA SER A 99 6.85 -5.11 7.77
C SER A 99 7.29 -3.87 6.99
N ILE A 100 8.57 -3.53 7.07
CA ILE A 100 9.14 -2.43 6.27
C ILE A 100 9.05 -2.77 4.78
N ASN A 101 8.83 -1.77 3.94
CA ASN A 101 8.63 -1.89 2.50
C ASN A 101 7.48 -2.83 2.13
N SER A 102 6.37 -2.74 2.88
CA SER A 102 5.14 -3.47 2.58
C SER A 102 3.99 -2.55 2.18
N VAL A 103 3.23 -3.00 1.19
CA VAL A 103 2.05 -2.31 0.67
C VAL A 103 0.83 -3.13 0.99
N TRP A 104 -0.17 -2.51 1.60
CA TRP A 104 -1.39 -3.18 2.07
C TRP A 104 -2.63 -2.56 1.46
N PHE A 105 -3.59 -3.40 1.10
CA PHE A 105 -4.90 -2.98 0.60
C PHE A 105 -6.03 -3.83 1.18
N ALA A 106 -7.22 -3.24 1.30
CA ALA A 106 -8.40 -3.97 1.75
C ALA A 106 -8.90 -4.93 0.67
N LYS A 107 -9.21 -6.17 1.08
CA LYS A 107 -9.74 -7.20 0.17
C LYS A 107 -11.22 -7.01 -0.19
N MET A 108 -11.96 -6.25 0.60
CA MET A 108 -13.38 -5.99 0.35
C MET A 108 -13.58 -5.16 -0.92
N LYS A 109 -14.60 -5.52 -1.69
CA LYS A 109 -15.07 -4.77 -2.85
C LYS A 109 -15.51 -3.35 -2.45
N ASN A 110 -15.27 -2.39 -3.32
CA ASN A 110 -15.58 -0.97 -3.11
C ASN A 110 -14.95 -0.37 -1.83
N SER A 111 -13.82 -0.93 -1.39
CA SER A 111 -13.14 -0.51 -0.18
C SER A 111 -11.71 -0.06 -0.49
N ILE A 112 -11.57 1.23 -0.83
CA ILE A 112 -10.27 1.85 -1.12
C ILE A 112 -9.60 2.22 0.21
N LYS A 113 -8.71 1.34 0.69
CA LYS A 113 -7.95 1.48 1.93
C LYS A 113 -6.56 0.93 1.71
N HIS A 114 -5.57 1.79 1.80
CA HIS A 114 -4.19 1.45 1.53
C HIS A 114 -3.27 1.86 2.67
N LEU A 115 -2.26 1.04 2.97
CA LEU A 115 -1.17 1.40 3.87
C LEU A 115 0.16 1.18 3.14
N TYR A 116 1.02 2.19 3.19
CA TYR A 116 2.35 2.19 2.56
C TYR A 116 3.40 2.24 3.67
N LEU A 117 3.90 1.06 4.08
CA LEU A 117 4.72 0.93 5.27
C LEU A 117 6.20 0.91 4.89
N ASN A 118 6.80 2.08 4.79
CA ASN A 118 8.24 2.27 4.64
C ASN A 118 8.93 2.46 6.00
N LYS A 119 10.22 2.74 6.00
CA LYS A 119 11.01 2.96 7.23
C LYS A 119 10.48 4.08 8.14
N GLU A 120 9.83 5.09 7.59
CA GLU A 120 9.25 6.21 8.35
C GLU A 120 8.00 5.79 9.15
N MET A 121 7.38 4.65 8.78
CA MET A 121 6.23 4.07 9.47
C MET A 121 6.63 3.07 10.57
N GLN A 122 7.92 3.03 10.96
CA GLN A 122 8.43 2.09 11.97
C GLN A 122 7.63 2.09 13.28
N PRO A 123 7.14 3.23 13.82
CA PRO A 123 6.31 3.21 15.03
C PRO A 123 5.04 2.38 14.87
N ILE A 124 4.38 2.43 13.71
CA ILE A 124 3.19 1.64 13.39
C ILE A 124 3.55 0.18 13.13
N ILE A 125 4.62 -0.09 12.37
CA ILE A 125 5.08 -1.43 12.06
C ILE A 125 5.39 -2.23 13.34
N SER A 126 6.03 -1.61 14.30
CA SER A 126 6.42 -2.27 15.56
C SER A 126 5.27 -2.45 16.55
N SER A 127 4.34 -1.49 16.60
CA SER A 127 3.27 -1.44 17.60
C SER A 127 1.93 -2.02 17.15
N CYS A 128 1.75 -2.30 15.84
CA CYS A 128 0.46 -2.73 15.30
C CYS A 128 0.48 -4.15 14.75
N ILE A 129 -0.71 -4.73 14.67
CA ILE A 129 -1.05 -5.90 13.84
C ILE A 129 -2.27 -5.57 13.02
N LEU A 130 -2.36 -6.16 11.82
CA LEU A 130 -3.45 -5.87 10.88
C LEU A 130 -4.43 -7.04 10.80
N SER A 131 -5.64 -6.70 10.35
CA SER A 131 -6.68 -7.68 10.05
C SER A 131 -6.33 -8.52 8.82
N THR A 132 -6.71 -9.80 8.82
CA THR A 132 -6.72 -10.66 7.62
C THR A 132 -7.67 -10.16 6.51
N GLY A 133 -8.47 -9.14 6.78
CA GLY A 133 -9.23 -8.39 5.78
C GLY A 133 -8.35 -7.52 4.86
N PHE A 134 -7.08 -7.32 5.22
CA PHE A 134 -6.06 -6.77 4.32
C PHE A 134 -5.29 -7.86 3.60
N CYS A 135 -4.80 -7.53 2.42
CA CYS A 135 -3.75 -8.25 1.73
C CYS A 135 -2.49 -7.39 1.77
N GLY A 136 -1.36 -7.99 2.12
CA GLY A 136 -0.05 -7.33 2.17
C GLY A 136 0.88 -7.87 1.10
N LEU A 137 1.61 -6.97 0.46
CA LEU A 137 2.69 -7.25 -0.49
C LEU A 137 4.01 -6.79 0.12
N GLN A 138 4.93 -7.72 0.35
CA GLN A 138 6.30 -7.41 0.72
C GLN A 138 7.08 -7.04 -0.52
N CYS A 139 7.60 -5.83 -0.58
CA CYS A 139 8.32 -5.29 -1.73
C CYS A 139 9.83 -5.31 -1.50
N ASN A 140 10.59 -5.35 -2.60
CA ASN A 140 12.00 -4.99 -2.59
C ASN A 140 12.15 -3.48 -2.37
N GLU A 141 13.30 -3.03 -1.91
CA GLU A 141 13.55 -1.61 -1.61
C GLU A 141 13.26 -0.71 -2.82
N ILE A 142 13.78 -1.05 -3.99
CA ILE A 142 13.62 -0.25 -5.21
C ILE A 142 12.24 -0.33 -5.86
N SER A 143 11.40 -1.29 -5.45
CA SER A 143 10.08 -1.53 -6.04
C SER A 143 8.93 -1.02 -5.17
N PHE A 144 9.20 -0.61 -3.94
CA PHE A 144 8.17 -0.22 -2.98
C PHE A 144 7.27 0.89 -3.51
N GLU A 145 7.83 2.00 -4.00
CA GLU A 145 7.07 3.14 -4.49
C GLU A 145 6.31 2.81 -5.79
N TYR A 146 6.88 1.96 -6.63
CA TYR A 146 6.21 1.47 -7.83
C TYR A 146 4.97 0.63 -7.47
N ILE A 147 5.12 -0.36 -6.58
CA ILE A 147 4.00 -1.19 -6.11
C ILE A 147 2.96 -0.34 -5.37
N ALA A 148 3.37 0.60 -4.52
CA ALA A 148 2.47 1.51 -3.83
C ALA A 148 1.66 2.37 -4.81
N SER A 149 2.31 2.91 -5.84
CA SER A 149 1.66 3.68 -6.90
C SER A 149 0.71 2.82 -7.74
N TYR A 150 1.11 1.59 -8.08
CA TYR A 150 0.28 0.63 -8.79
C TYR A 150 -1.01 0.30 -8.02
N VAL A 151 -0.89 -0.02 -6.72
CA VAL A 151 -2.04 -0.31 -5.85
C VAL A 151 -2.95 0.90 -5.67
N SER A 152 -2.39 2.12 -5.71
CA SER A 152 -3.17 3.36 -5.67
C SER A 152 -3.91 3.68 -6.95
N ASN A 153 -3.59 3.03 -8.06
CA ASN A 153 -4.17 3.33 -9.36
C ASN A 153 -5.57 2.70 -9.50
N ALA A 154 -6.46 3.42 -10.16
CA ALA A 154 -7.83 2.95 -10.41
C ALA A 154 -7.88 1.61 -11.16
N TYR A 155 -6.89 1.32 -12.02
CA TYR A 155 -6.77 0.04 -12.70
C TYR A 155 -6.73 -1.13 -11.72
N PHE A 156 -5.89 -1.06 -10.68
CA PHE A 156 -5.78 -2.10 -9.67
C PHE A 156 -7.11 -2.30 -8.92
N GLU A 157 -7.72 -1.21 -8.43
CA GLU A 157 -8.98 -1.28 -7.67
C GLU A 157 -10.12 -1.88 -8.51
N ILE A 158 -10.26 -1.46 -9.77
CA ILE A 158 -11.29 -2.00 -10.68
C ILE A 158 -11.09 -3.50 -10.88
N HIS A 159 -9.86 -3.96 -11.17
CA HIS A 159 -9.59 -5.38 -11.41
C HIS A 159 -9.73 -6.22 -10.14
N LYS A 160 -9.31 -5.71 -8.99
CA LYS A 160 -9.56 -6.33 -7.69
C LYS A 160 -11.06 -6.51 -7.44
N ASP A 161 -11.85 -5.46 -7.68
CA ASP A 161 -13.30 -5.49 -7.43
C ASP A 161 -14.05 -6.40 -8.41
N MET A 162 -13.57 -6.56 -9.64
CA MET A 162 -14.12 -7.53 -10.60
C MET A 162 -13.93 -8.99 -10.18
N LEU A 163 -12.89 -9.28 -9.41
CA LEU A 163 -12.59 -10.63 -8.90
C LEU A 163 -13.22 -10.90 -7.54
N ALA A 164 -13.81 -9.90 -6.90
CA ALA A 164 -14.43 -10.06 -5.59
C ALA A 164 -15.73 -10.88 -5.70
N HIS A 165 -15.90 -11.82 -4.78
CA HIS A 165 -17.08 -12.68 -4.68
C HIS A 165 -17.48 -12.92 -3.23
N GLY A 166 -18.67 -13.42 -3.01
CA GLY A 166 -19.24 -13.72 -1.69
C GLY A 166 -20.72 -13.34 -1.60
N ALA A 167 -21.47 -14.09 -0.80
CA ALA A 167 -22.93 -13.94 -0.71
C ALA A 167 -23.36 -12.74 0.16
N THR A 168 -22.61 -12.44 1.22
CA THR A 168 -22.95 -11.36 2.18
C THR A 168 -21.99 -10.17 2.09
N GLN A 169 -20.72 -10.46 1.93
CA GLN A 169 -19.66 -9.47 1.71
C GLN A 169 -18.78 -9.95 0.57
N GLU A 170 -18.77 -9.20 -0.53
CA GLU A 170 -17.89 -9.49 -1.64
C GLU A 170 -16.45 -9.06 -1.29
N ALA A 171 -15.53 -10.00 -1.36
CA ALA A 171 -14.11 -9.77 -1.14
C ALA A 171 -13.28 -10.65 -2.07
N VAL A 172 -12.11 -10.20 -2.42
CA VAL A 172 -11.13 -10.98 -3.16
C VAL A 172 -10.35 -11.87 -2.19
N ASN A 173 -10.14 -13.13 -2.53
CA ASN A 173 -9.17 -13.96 -1.82
C ASN A 173 -7.78 -13.86 -2.48
N ASN A 174 -6.78 -14.45 -1.84
CA ASN A 174 -5.41 -14.35 -2.35
C ASN A 174 -5.22 -15.07 -3.68
N ASP A 175 -5.93 -16.18 -3.91
CA ASP A 175 -5.80 -16.95 -5.15
C ASP A 175 -6.42 -16.21 -6.34
N ASP A 176 -7.53 -15.49 -6.11
CA ASP A 176 -8.17 -14.68 -7.14
C ASP A 176 -7.26 -13.54 -7.63
N LEU A 177 -6.45 -12.97 -6.72
CA LEU A 177 -5.48 -11.94 -7.07
C LEU A 177 -4.41 -12.41 -8.07
N ALA A 178 -4.28 -13.72 -8.29
CA ALA A 178 -3.45 -14.24 -9.37
C ALA A 178 -3.90 -13.75 -10.76
N GLY A 179 -5.18 -13.39 -10.92
CA GLY A 179 -5.72 -12.80 -12.14
C GLY A 179 -5.43 -11.31 -12.32
N VAL A 180 -4.91 -10.63 -11.30
CA VAL A 180 -4.47 -9.23 -11.41
C VAL A 180 -3.03 -9.18 -11.88
N HIS A 181 -2.77 -8.47 -12.99
CA HIS A 181 -1.48 -8.44 -13.63
C HIS A 181 -0.78 -7.09 -13.47
N ILE A 182 0.51 -7.14 -13.21
CA ILE A 182 1.38 -5.98 -13.09
C ILE A 182 2.47 -6.03 -14.17
N ILE A 183 2.83 -4.88 -14.69
CA ILE A 183 3.97 -4.73 -15.59
C ILE A 183 5.25 -4.75 -14.77
N ILE A 184 6.28 -5.42 -15.24
CA ILE A 184 7.60 -5.48 -14.63
C ILE A 184 8.56 -4.67 -15.52
N PRO A 185 8.90 -3.43 -15.11
CA PRO A 185 9.84 -2.58 -15.82
C PRO A 185 11.27 -3.13 -15.71
N GLU A 186 12.18 -2.59 -16.50
CA GLU A 186 13.61 -2.80 -16.32
C GLU A 186 14.10 -2.18 -15.00
N ASP A 187 15.13 -2.77 -14.40
CA ASP A 187 15.69 -2.32 -13.11
C ASP A 187 16.19 -0.86 -13.16
N THR A 188 16.68 -0.40 -14.31
CA THR A 188 17.12 0.99 -14.52
C THR A 188 15.96 1.97 -14.35
N VAL A 189 14.81 1.67 -14.94
CA VAL A 189 13.59 2.49 -14.84
C VAL A 189 13.02 2.44 -13.44
N LEU A 190 13.02 1.25 -12.80
CA LEU A 190 12.59 1.11 -11.40
C LEU A 190 13.43 1.94 -10.43
N ARG A 191 14.77 1.91 -10.58
CA ARG A 191 15.69 2.72 -9.75
C ARG A 191 15.45 4.21 -9.96
N ALA A 192 15.34 4.65 -11.21
CA ALA A 192 15.06 6.05 -11.50
C ALA A 192 13.70 6.50 -10.92
N TYR A 193 12.68 5.62 -10.96
CA TYR A 193 11.39 5.91 -10.34
C TYR A 193 11.47 5.96 -8.82
N HIS A 194 12.18 5.03 -8.19
CA HIS A 194 12.46 5.03 -6.76
C HIS A 194 13.15 6.33 -6.34
N GLU A 195 14.24 6.73 -7.02
CA GLU A 195 14.97 7.97 -6.74
C GLU A 195 14.07 9.21 -6.85
N ALA A 196 13.18 9.25 -7.84
CA ALA A 196 12.26 10.37 -8.04
C ALA A 196 11.12 10.42 -7.02
N THR A 197 10.74 9.29 -6.40
CA THR A 197 9.50 9.22 -5.60
C THR A 197 9.72 8.87 -4.13
N GLN A 198 10.86 8.32 -3.72
CA GLN A 198 11.12 7.91 -2.33
C GLN A 198 10.90 9.05 -1.31
N ALA A 199 11.33 10.27 -1.64
CA ALA A 199 11.14 11.43 -0.75
C ALA A 199 9.66 11.79 -0.57
N ILE A 200 8.85 11.62 -1.63
CA ILE A 200 7.41 11.88 -1.59
C ILE A 200 6.73 10.87 -0.66
N TYR A 201 7.03 9.57 -0.82
CA TYR A 201 6.46 8.52 0.05
C TYR A 201 6.96 8.63 1.49
N ALA A 202 8.22 9.02 1.72
CA ALA A 202 8.72 9.31 3.05
C ALA A 202 7.95 10.47 3.72
N GLN A 203 7.65 11.54 2.98
CA GLN A 203 6.86 12.66 3.51
C GLN A 203 5.41 12.26 3.78
N ILE A 204 4.77 11.48 2.90
CA ILE A 204 3.42 10.94 3.13
C ILE A 204 3.39 10.13 4.44
N SER A 205 4.36 9.24 4.64
CA SER A 205 4.46 8.40 5.84
C SER A 205 4.66 9.23 7.11
N LYS A 206 5.54 10.23 7.09
CA LYS A 206 5.73 11.16 8.22
C LYS A 206 4.44 11.89 8.56
N ASN A 207 3.73 12.41 7.57
CA ASN A 207 2.46 13.10 7.78
C ASN A 207 1.39 12.17 8.38
N ILE A 208 1.35 10.89 7.98
CA ILE A 208 0.42 9.90 8.58
C ILE A 208 0.76 9.68 10.06
N CYS A 209 2.03 9.49 10.40
CA CYS A 209 2.46 9.32 11.80
C CYS A 209 2.17 10.57 12.63
N GLU A 210 2.48 11.76 12.12
CA GLU A 210 2.21 13.03 12.80
C GLU A 210 0.70 13.23 13.03
N ASN A 211 -0.12 12.96 12.03
CA ASN A 211 -1.58 13.03 12.19
C ASN A 211 -2.11 12.08 13.26
N GLN A 212 -1.53 10.88 13.39
CA GLN A 212 -1.90 9.97 14.48
C GLN A 212 -1.54 10.52 15.86
N GLU A 213 -0.36 11.12 16.01
CA GLU A 213 0.04 11.74 17.28
C GLU A 213 -0.84 12.95 17.61
N LEU A 214 -1.21 13.77 16.62
CA LEU A 214 -2.13 14.88 16.78
C LEU A 214 -3.54 14.41 17.21
N VAL A 215 -4.06 13.33 16.64
CA VAL A 215 -5.34 12.74 17.04
C VAL A 215 -5.27 12.28 18.50
N LYS A 216 -4.24 11.53 18.90
CA LYS A 216 -4.06 11.11 20.30
C LYS A 216 -3.99 12.30 21.26
N LEU A 217 -3.28 13.36 20.86
CA LEU A 217 -3.18 14.58 21.66
C LEU A 217 -4.55 15.28 21.80
N CYS A 218 -5.32 15.36 20.72
CA CYS A 218 -6.67 15.91 20.74
C CYS A 218 -7.60 15.10 21.67
N ASP A 219 -7.58 13.77 21.55
CA ASP A 219 -8.39 12.86 22.36
C ASP A 219 -8.03 12.97 23.87
N TRP A 220 -6.76 13.23 24.17
CA TRP A 220 -6.29 13.45 25.55
C TRP A 220 -6.65 14.84 26.10
N LEU A 221 -6.48 15.91 25.30
CA LEU A 221 -6.70 17.30 25.73
C LEU A 221 -8.18 17.66 25.80
N LEU A 222 -9.00 17.18 24.89
CA LEU A 222 -10.41 17.60 24.81
C LEU A 222 -11.19 17.36 26.09
N PRO A 223 -11.14 16.20 26.77
CA PRO A 223 -11.77 16.01 28.08
C PRO A 223 -11.23 16.93 29.16
N MET A 224 -9.93 17.23 29.15
CA MET A 224 -9.31 18.14 30.16
C MET A 224 -9.80 19.58 29.99
N LEU A 225 -9.91 20.06 28.75
CA LEU A 225 -10.46 21.40 28.47
C LEU A 225 -11.95 21.47 28.85
N MET A 226 -12.73 20.44 28.52
CA MET A 226 -14.16 20.41 28.84
C MET A 226 -14.43 20.36 30.36
N ASN A 227 -13.54 19.75 31.12
CA ASN A 227 -13.64 19.64 32.59
C ASN A 227 -12.96 20.81 33.35
N GLY A 228 -12.41 21.80 32.62
CA GLY A 228 -11.70 22.92 33.20
C GLY A 228 -10.38 22.56 33.89
N GLN A 229 -9.80 21.39 33.56
CA GLN A 229 -8.51 20.92 34.10
C GLN A 229 -7.31 21.49 33.34
N ALA A 230 -7.56 22.03 32.14
CA ALA A 230 -6.58 22.77 31.35
C ALA A 230 -7.22 24.06 30.83
N THR A 231 -6.46 25.12 30.75
CA THR A 231 -6.88 26.42 30.16
C THR A 231 -5.89 26.80 29.07
N ILE A 232 -6.40 27.41 28.02
CA ILE A 232 -5.55 28.03 27.01
C ILE A 232 -5.18 29.42 27.54
N SER A 233 -3.88 29.66 27.77
CA SER A 233 -3.40 31.02 28.07
C SER A 233 -3.11 31.73 26.75
N ASP A 234 -3.59 32.94 26.61
CA ASP A 234 -3.28 33.83 25.46
C ASP A 234 -1.81 34.18 25.42
#